data_ba250b3c650302f7a079c42721018fbd
#
_entry.id   ba250b3c650302f7a079c42721018fbd
#
_cell.length_a   1.000
_cell.length_b   1.000
_cell.length_c   1.000
_cell.angle_alpha   90.00
_cell.angle_beta   90.00
_cell.angle_gamma   90.00
#
_symmetry.space_group_name_H-M   'P 1'
#
loop_
_entity.id
_entity.type
_entity.pdbx_description
1 polymer ?
#
loop_
_entity_poly.entity_id
_entity_poly.type
_entity_poly.pdbx_seq_one_letter_code
_entity_poly.pdbx_strand_id
1 'polypeptide(L)'
;MQMRKHLRLTAALTAGCLVLGALPCSALTVSAADFSANYAEAMQKSLYFYECQQAGPLPDWNEVEWRADSTMTDEVTGGWYDAGDHVKFNLPMAYSASMLAWGLYQYPDGLEKTGEMETYVNNLSFVLDYLAACDEGDTAVYQVGNGQMDHTWWGPVELLEYGMKDNGADYTKARAALRGTSSAVCGEMAAALAAGACALKGRSDKTGDYLKHAENLFRLADETRSDDDYNNSDASGFYRSSHFYDELFYAANWLYIATGEQSYLDKATSYIPNLGKELGSDELKYSWGMCW
;
A
#
# COMPACT_ATOMS: atom_id res chain seq x y z
N MET A 1 -40.67 46.96 43.70
CA MET A 1 -41.32 45.66 43.37
C MET A 1 -40.59 44.86 42.28
N GLN A 2 -39.76 45.49 41.49
CA GLN A 2 -38.98 44.81 40.43
C GLN A 2 -37.75 44.03 40.93
N MET A 3 -37.07 44.47 41.97
CA MET A 3 -35.87 43.82 42.51
C MET A 3 -36.10 42.43 43.11
N ARG A 4 -37.31 42.16 43.68
CA ARG A 4 -37.67 40.88 44.22
C ARG A 4 -38.01 39.81 43.18
N LYS A 5 -38.35 40.21 41.93
CA LYS A 5 -38.61 39.24 40.85
C LYS A 5 -37.32 38.70 40.24
N HIS A 6 -36.28 39.54 40.14
CA HIS A 6 -34.99 39.09 39.62
C HIS A 6 -34.25 38.14 40.57
N LEU A 7 -34.39 38.37 41.90
CA LEU A 7 -33.78 37.50 42.89
C LEU A 7 -34.40 36.10 42.93
N ARG A 8 -35.70 35.98 42.63
CA ARG A 8 -36.39 34.68 42.53
C ARG A 8 -36.07 33.94 41.26
N LEU A 9 -35.82 34.63 40.18
CA LEU A 9 -35.48 34.03 38.90
C LEU A 9 -34.02 33.49 38.91
N THR A 10 -33.09 34.25 39.50
CA THR A 10 -31.70 33.78 39.67
C THR A 10 -31.58 32.60 40.65
N ALA A 11 -32.37 32.59 41.73
CA ALA A 11 -32.39 31.46 42.65
C ALA A 11 -33.00 30.18 42.04
N ALA A 12 -33.99 30.32 41.13
CA ALA A 12 -34.57 29.19 40.42
C ALA A 12 -33.61 28.62 39.36
N LEU A 13 -32.84 29.49 38.67
CA LEU A 13 -31.82 29.06 37.70
C LEU A 13 -30.63 28.40 38.38
N THR A 14 -30.15 28.92 39.54
CA THR A 14 -29.08 28.28 40.27
C THR A 14 -29.51 26.93 40.90
N ALA A 15 -30.74 26.81 41.38
CA ALA A 15 -31.26 25.54 41.89
C ALA A 15 -31.44 24.50 40.74
N GLY A 16 -31.86 24.94 39.56
CA GLY A 16 -31.96 24.08 38.36
C GLY A 16 -30.61 23.55 37.90
N CYS A 17 -29.55 24.36 37.91
CA CYS A 17 -28.17 23.96 37.58
C CYS A 17 -27.57 23.01 38.63
N LEU A 18 -27.92 23.16 39.91
CA LEU A 18 -27.45 22.28 40.97
C LEU A 18 -28.14 20.92 40.96
N VAL A 19 -29.40 20.84 40.51
CA VAL A 19 -30.13 19.56 40.38
C VAL A 19 -29.66 18.79 39.15
N LEU A 20 -29.29 19.48 38.04
CA LEU A 20 -28.70 18.84 36.85
C LEU A 20 -27.26 18.35 37.11
N GLY A 21 -26.51 18.99 38.03
CA GLY A 21 -25.17 18.56 38.43
C GLY A 21 -25.16 17.38 39.42
N ALA A 22 -26.31 17.05 40.02
CA ALA A 22 -26.46 15.95 41.01
C ALA A 22 -27.07 14.66 40.40
N LEU A 23 -27.40 14.65 39.10
CA LEU A 23 -27.64 13.40 38.40
C LEU A 23 -26.31 12.61 38.40
N PRO A 24 -26.27 11.38 38.95
CA PRO A 24 -25.10 10.56 38.78
C PRO A 24 -24.91 10.45 37.26
N CYS A 25 -23.82 11.06 36.78
CA CYS A 25 -23.27 10.69 35.50
C CYS A 25 -22.89 9.22 35.67
N SER A 26 -23.85 8.33 35.42
CA SER A 26 -23.54 6.95 35.15
C SER A 26 -22.62 7.05 33.94
N ALA A 27 -21.32 7.18 34.19
CA ALA A 27 -20.35 6.89 33.18
C ALA A 27 -20.82 5.55 32.64
N LEU A 28 -21.30 5.54 31.40
CA LEU A 28 -21.37 4.32 30.61
C LEU A 28 -19.91 3.86 30.60
N THR A 29 -19.51 3.14 31.64
CA THR A 29 -18.34 2.30 31.58
C THR A 29 -18.75 1.25 30.55
N VAL A 30 -18.48 1.56 29.29
CA VAL A 30 -18.34 0.51 28.29
C VAL A 30 -17.22 -0.34 28.86
N SER A 31 -17.60 -1.45 29.49
CA SER A 31 -16.67 -2.45 29.94
C SER A 31 -15.89 -2.89 28.70
N ALA A 32 -14.63 -2.52 28.59
CA ALA A 32 -13.74 -3.02 27.55
C ALA A 32 -13.57 -4.56 27.65
N ALA A 33 -14.20 -5.18 28.66
CA ALA A 33 -14.06 -6.60 28.95
C ALA A 33 -14.88 -7.53 28.02
N ASP A 34 -15.86 -7.00 27.27
CA ASP A 34 -16.76 -7.83 26.47
C ASP A 34 -16.61 -7.62 24.94
N PHE A 35 -15.66 -6.80 24.49
CA PHE A 35 -15.37 -6.67 23.06
C PHE A 35 -14.21 -7.60 22.69
N SER A 36 -14.51 -8.87 22.40
CA SER A 36 -13.58 -9.76 21.74
C SER A 36 -13.65 -9.46 20.24
N ALA A 37 -12.67 -8.73 19.70
CA ALA A 37 -12.55 -8.55 18.26
C ALA A 37 -12.28 -9.92 17.60
N ASN A 38 -13.05 -10.24 16.57
CA ASN A 38 -12.76 -11.41 15.74
C ASN A 38 -11.67 -11.07 14.73
N TYR A 39 -10.42 -11.23 15.13
CA TYR A 39 -9.27 -10.90 14.28
C TYR A 39 -9.15 -11.81 13.05
N ALA A 40 -9.63 -13.06 13.11
CA ALA A 40 -9.66 -13.96 11.96
C ALA A 40 -10.62 -13.41 10.89
N GLU A 41 -11.83 -13.01 11.27
CA GLU A 41 -12.78 -12.39 10.35
C GLU A 41 -12.26 -11.03 9.82
N ALA A 42 -11.58 -10.25 10.64
CA ALA A 42 -10.96 -9.00 10.20
C ALA A 42 -9.88 -9.25 9.14
N MET A 43 -9.04 -10.29 9.33
CA MET A 43 -8.04 -10.70 8.35
C MET A 43 -8.68 -11.14 7.04
N GLN A 44 -9.68 -12.02 7.07
CA GLN A 44 -10.42 -12.46 5.89
C GLN A 44 -10.98 -11.26 5.10
N LYS A 45 -11.67 -10.34 5.78
CA LYS A 45 -12.22 -9.13 5.13
C LYS A 45 -11.13 -8.23 4.54
N SER A 46 -9.97 -8.16 5.18
CA SER A 46 -8.83 -7.40 4.64
C SER A 46 -8.26 -8.03 3.38
N LEU A 47 -8.16 -9.35 3.31
CA LEU A 47 -7.72 -10.06 2.11
C LEU A 47 -8.74 -9.93 0.98
N TYR A 48 -10.03 -10.03 1.29
CA TYR A 48 -11.12 -9.79 0.34
C TYR A 48 -11.03 -8.39 -0.32
N PHE A 49 -10.57 -7.36 0.43
CA PHE A 49 -10.31 -6.05 -0.15
C PHE A 49 -9.26 -6.11 -1.27
N TYR A 50 -8.15 -6.83 -1.07
CA TYR A 50 -7.13 -6.98 -2.12
C TYR A 50 -7.65 -7.75 -3.34
N GLU A 51 -8.51 -8.74 -3.15
CA GLU A 51 -9.18 -9.43 -4.25
C GLU A 51 -10.09 -8.49 -5.06
N CYS A 52 -10.77 -7.55 -4.39
CA CYS A 52 -11.56 -6.52 -5.05
C CYS A 52 -10.71 -5.61 -5.94
N GLN A 53 -9.42 -5.44 -5.65
CA GLN A 53 -8.51 -4.56 -6.39
C GLN A 53 -7.75 -5.25 -7.52
N GLN A 54 -7.90 -6.57 -7.71
CA GLN A 54 -7.18 -7.30 -8.74
C GLN A 54 -7.53 -6.81 -10.14
N ALA A 55 -6.49 -6.61 -10.96
CA ALA A 55 -6.56 -6.17 -12.36
C ALA A 55 -6.17 -7.33 -13.30
N GLY A 56 -6.59 -7.23 -14.56
CA GLY A 56 -6.30 -8.26 -15.57
C GLY A 56 -7.26 -9.46 -15.49
N PRO A 57 -6.80 -10.64 -15.89
CA PRO A 57 -7.57 -11.88 -15.72
C PRO A 57 -7.64 -12.23 -14.22
N LEU A 58 -8.86 -12.39 -13.73
CA LEU A 58 -9.07 -12.79 -12.35
C LEU A 58 -8.75 -14.29 -12.18
N PRO A 59 -8.00 -14.67 -11.15
CA PRO A 59 -7.72 -16.08 -10.89
C PRO A 59 -8.97 -16.80 -10.37
N ASP A 60 -9.06 -18.11 -10.61
CA ASP A 60 -10.19 -18.96 -10.19
C ASP A 60 -10.46 -18.95 -8.68
N TRP A 61 -9.46 -18.56 -7.88
CA TRP A 61 -9.57 -18.47 -6.42
C TRP A 61 -10.10 -17.10 -5.94
N ASN A 62 -10.30 -16.11 -6.81
CA ASN A 62 -10.91 -14.83 -6.44
C ASN A 62 -12.36 -15.06 -6.00
N GLU A 63 -12.70 -14.67 -4.77
CA GLU A 63 -14.03 -14.91 -4.17
C GLU A 63 -15.03 -13.79 -4.46
N VAL A 64 -14.64 -12.74 -5.20
CA VAL A 64 -15.47 -11.56 -5.44
C VAL A 64 -16.44 -11.78 -6.59
N GLU A 65 -17.63 -12.26 -6.31
CA GLU A 65 -18.63 -12.67 -7.31
C GLU A 65 -19.08 -11.55 -8.27
N TRP A 66 -18.92 -10.27 -7.88
CA TRP A 66 -19.32 -9.12 -8.71
C TRP A 66 -18.19 -8.57 -9.58
N ARG A 67 -16.97 -9.09 -9.46
CA ARG A 67 -15.83 -8.75 -10.31
C ARG A 67 -15.75 -9.69 -11.52
N ALA A 68 -15.11 -9.18 -12.58
CA ALA A 68 -14.75 -9.95 -13.78
C ALA A 68 -13.38 -9.50 -14.29
N ASP A 69 -12.87 -10.18 -15.31
CA ASP A 69 -11.66 -9.78 -16.02
C ASP A 69 -11.75 -8.32 -16.47
N SER A 70 -10.67 -7.56 -16.32
CA SER A 70 -10.64 -6.14 -16.61
C SER A 70 -9.27 -5.70 -17.13
N THR A 71 -9.21 -4.62 -17.88
CA THR A 71 -7.97 -4.05 -18.44
C THR A 71 -7.04 -5.10 -19.09
N MET A 72 -7.65 -6.03 -19.81
CA MET A 72 -6.97 -7.18 -20.44
C MET A 72 -5.98 -6.79 -21.54
N THR A 73 -6.04 -5.55 -22.00
CA THR A 73 -5.15 -5.00 -23.05
C THR A 73 -3.93 -4.29 -22.48
N ASP A 74 -3.81 -4.15 -21.16
CA ASP A 74 -2.63 -3.53 -20.54
C ASP A 74 -1.33 -4.23 -20.99
N GLU A 75 -0.28 -3.47 -21.24
CA GLU A 75 1.04 -4.04 -21.58
C GLU A 75 1.58 -4.95 -20.47
N VAL A 76 1.33 -4.58 -19.22
CA VAL A 76 1.59 -5.40 -18.03
C VAL A 76 0.26 -5.67 -17.35
N THR A 77 -0.29 -6.86 -17.55
CA THR A 77 -1.54 -7.30 -16.93
C THR A 77 -1.34 -7.75 -15.50
N GLY A 78 -2.42 -7.79 -14.71
CA GLY A 78 -2.34 -8.13 -13.30
C GLY A 78 -2.07 -6.92 -12.40
N GLY A 79 -1.65 -7.17 -11.17
CA GLY A 79 -1.48 -6.14 -10.14
C GLY A 79 -2.80 -5.68 -9.53
N TRP A 80 -2.73 -4.61 -8.76
CA TRP A 80 -3.89 -4.03 -8.09
C TRP A 80 -4.17 -2.63 -8.60
N TYR A 81 -5.44 -2.27 -8.71
CA TYR A 81 -5.85 -0.87 -8.82
C TYR A 81 -5.57 -0.16 -7.50
N ASP A 82 -5.35 1.15 -7.57
CA ASP A 82 -4.90 1.93 -6.41
C ASP A 82 -5.98 2.03 -5.33
N ALA A 83 -7.16 2.50 -5.71
CA ALA A 83 -8.28 2.69 -4.78
C ALA A 83 -9.63 2.49 -5.48
N GLY A 84 -10.43 3.56 -5.63
CA GLY A 84 -11.65 3.54 -6.43
C GLY A 84 -11.45 3.96 -7.89
N ASP A 85 -10.23 4.35 -8.23
CA ASP A 85 -9.74 4.58 -9.59
C ASP A 85 -9.22 3.27 -10.21
N HIS A 86 -8.81 3.34 -11.48
CA HIS A 86 -8.38 2.17 -12.24
C HIS A 86 -6.89 2.23 -12.62
N VAL A 87 -6.14 3.17 -12.03
CA VAL A 87 -4.70 3.28 -12.25
C VAL A 87 -3.96 2.25 -11.40
N LYS A 88 -2.85 1.77 -11.91
CA LYS A 88 -1.90 0.94 -11.16
C LYS A 88 -0.66 1.79 -10.87
N PHE A 89 -0.50 2.22 -9.62
CA PHE A 89 0.64 2.99 -9.13
C PHE A 89 1.59 2.06 -8.36
N ASN A 90 2.77 1.80 -8.91
CA ASN A 90 3.64 0.76 -8.36
C ASN A 90 4.35 1.18 -7.07
N LEU A 91 4.53 2.45 -6.77
CA LEU A 91 5.11 2.89 -5.49
C LEU A 91 4.24 2.44 -4.30
N PRO A 92 2.96 2.87 -4.16
CA PRO A 92 2.12 2.41 -3.05
C PRO A 92 1.75 0.92 -3.14
N MET A 93 1.64 0.36 -4.35
CA MET A 93 1.37 -1.07 -4.53
C MET A 93 2.51 -1.93 -4.01
N ALA A 94 3.76 -1.57 -4.32
CA ALA A 94 4.94 -2.29 -3.85
C ALA A 94 5.10 -2.17 -2.33
N TYR A 95 4.82 -0.99 -1.75
CA TYR A 95 4.77 -0.83 -0.30
C TYR A 95 3.75 -1.77 0.34
N SER A 96 2.52 -1.82 -0.18
CA SER A 96 1.49 -2.73 0.31
C SER A 96 1.94 -4.20 0.20
N ALA A 97 2.55 -4.59 -0.92
CA ALA A 97 3.06 -5.94 -1.13
C ALA A 97 4.21 -6.27 -0.15
N SER A 98 5.13 -5.33 0.09
CA SER A 98 6.24 -5.51 1.02
C SER A 98 5.75 -5.69 2.46
N MET A 99 4.73 -4.94 2.87
CA MET A 99 4.11 -5.06 4.19
C MET A 99 3.37 -6.39 4.38
N LEU A 100 2.64 -6.86 3.34
CA LEU A 100 2.04 -8.21 3.37
C LEU A 100 3.13 -9.29 3.43
N ALA A 101 4.19 -9.17 2.65
CA ALA A 101 5.30 -10.12 2.69
C ALA A 101 5.96 -10.14 4.09
N TRP A 102 6.19 -8.99 4.68
CA TRP A 102 6.73 -8.90 6.04
C TRP A 102 5.78 -9.51 7.08
N GLY A 103 4.48 -9.27 6.95
CA GLY A 103 3.45 -9.88 7.81
C GLY A 103 3.51 -11.42 7.77
N LEU A 104 3.57 -12.01 6.57
CA LEU A 104 3.70 -13.45 6.39
C LEU A 104 5.04 -13.98 6.93
N TYR A 105 6.15 -13.29 6.67
CA TYR A 105 7.48 -13.67 7.14
C TYR A 105 7.54 -13.69 8.67
N GLN A 106 6.95 -12.70 9.33
CA GLN A 106 7.04 -12.51 10.78
C GLN A 106 6.01 -13.36 11.56
N TYR A 107 4.81 -13.56 10.99
CA TYR A 107 3.68 -14.13 11.71
C TYR A 107 3.00 -15.31 10.99
N PRO A 108 3.74 -16.28 10.40
CA PRO A 108 3.13 -17.37 9.65
C PRO A 108 2.17 -18.20 10.49
N ASP A 109 2.52 -18.48 11.76
CA ASP A 109 1.66 -19.25 12.68
C ASP A 109 0.33 -18.53 12.98
N GLY A 110 0.31 -17.20 12.94
CA GLY A 110 -0.90 -16.40 13.10
C GLY A 110 -1.85 -16.64 11.92
N LEU A 111 -1.33 -16.58 10.71
CA LEU A 111 -2.09 -16.82 9.48
C LEU A 111 -2.61 -18.26 9.38
N GLU A 112 -1.80 -19.25 9.75
CA GLU A 112 -2.26 -20.66 9.82
C GLU A 112 -3.45 -20.81 10.77
N LYS A 113 -3.42 -20.16 11.92
CA LYS A 113 -4.50 -20.23 12.92
C LYS A 113 -5.79 -19.53 12.48
N THR A 114 -5.72 -18.55 11.60
CA THR A 114 -6.92 -17.88 11.04
C THR A 114 -7.57 -18.71 9.95
N GLY A 115 -6.85 -19.65 9.34
CA GLY A 115 -7.29 -20.41 8.16
C GLY A 115 -7.07 -19.65 6.83
N GLU A 116 -6.45 -18.46 6.87
CA GLU A 116 -6.30 -17.56 5.71
C GLU A 116 -4.95 -17.69 4.99
N MET A 117 -4.15 -18.68 5.34
CA MET A 117 -2.79 -18.83 4.78
C MET A 117 -2.80 -18.97 3.25
N GLU A 118 -3.71 -19.78 2.70
CA GLU A 118 -3.80 -20.00 1.25
C GLU A 118 -4.20 -18.71 0.52
N THR A 119 -5.26 -18.04 0.99
CA THR A 119 -5.75 -16.78 0.44
C THR A 119 -4.67 -15.69 0.51
N TYR A 120 -3.93 -15.65 1.63
CA TYR A 120 -2.83 -14.71 1.81
C TYR A 120 -1.69 -14.95 0.81
N VAL A 121 -1.23 -16.19 0.69
CA VAL A 121 -0.17 -16.58 -0.25
C VAL A 121 -0.58 -16.30 -1.69
N ASN A 122 -1.83 -16.58 -2.05
CA ASN A 122 -2.37 -16.34 -3.37
C ASN A 122 -2.38 -14.84 -3.71
N ASN A 123 -2.92 -13.99 -2.83
CA ASN A 123 -2.92 -12.53 -3.02
C ASN A 123 -1.51 -11.95 -3.11
N LEU A 124 -0.60 -12.40 -2.23
CA LEU A 124 0.79 -11.95 -2.26
C LEU A 124 1.48 -12.39 -3.57
N SER A 125 1.32 -13.63 -3.98
CA SER A 125 1.91 -14.13 -5.22
C SER A 125 1.37 -13.39 -6.45
N PHE A 126 0.09 -13.06 -6.47
CA PHE A 126 -0.55 -12.32 -7.56
C PHE A 126 0.11 -10.95 -7.80
N VAL A 127 0.31 -10.17 -6.75
CA VAL A 127 0.95 -8.86 -6.90
C VAL A 127 2.45 -8.96 -7.16
N LEU A 128 3.15 -9.94 -6.60
CA LEU A 128 4.57 -10.13 -6.86
C LEU A 128 4.84 -10.56 -8.31
N ASP A 129 3.97 -11.37 -8.90
CA ASP A 129 4.04 -11.71 -10.33
C ASP A 129 3.94 -10.47 -11.21
N TYR A 130 3.04 -9.55 -10.88
CA TYR A 130 2.91 -8.28 -11.58
C TYR A 130 4.15 -7.38 -11.39
N LEU A 131 4.62 -7.22 -10.17
CA LEU A 131 5.81 -6.40 -9.90
C LEU A 131 7.07 -6.96 -10.58
N ALA A 132 7.21 -8.28 -10.63
CA ALA A 132 8.29 -8.93 -11.38
C ALA A 132 8.18 -8.68 -12.89
N ALA A 133 6.96 -8.71 -13.44
CA ALA A 133 6.72 -8.40 -14.87
C ALA A 133 6.95 -6.91 -15.20
N CYS A 134 6.93 -6.02 -14.22
CA CYS A 134 7.27 -4.61 -14.39
C CYS A 134 8.78 -4.33 -14.48
N ASP A 135 9.64 -5.29 -14.14
CA ASP A 135 11.08 -5.19 -14.32
C ASP A 135 11.45 -5.52 -15.78
N GLU A 136 11.83 -4.52 -16.56
CA GLU A 136 12.21 -4.65 -17.97
C GLU A 136 13.75 -4.73 -18.17
N GLY A 137 14.52 -4.92 -17.10
CA GLY A 137 15.97 -5.03 -17.11
C GLY A 137 16.68 -3.70 -16.93
N ASP A 138 16.62 -2.80 -17.91
CA ASP A 138 17.24 -1.47 -17.85
C ASP A 138 16.29 -0.36 -17.39
N THR A 139 15.01 -0.64 -17.34
CA THR A 139 13.96 0.23 -16.82
C THR A 139 12.91 -0.59 -16.07
N ALA A 140 12.05 0.07 -15.32
CA ALA A 140 10.88 -0.53 -14.70
C ALA A 140 9.61 0.24 -15.07
N VAL A 141 8.50 -0.48 -15.27
CA VAL A 141 7.18 0.14 -15.31
C VAL A 141 6.81 0.57 -13.91
N TYR A 142 6.47 1.85 -13.74
CA TYR A 142 6.09 2.39 -12.43
C TYR A 142 4.62 2.83 -12.33
N GLN A 143 3.93 2.93 -13.47
CA GLN A 143 2.49 3.23 -13.54
C GLN A 143 1.88 2.64 -14.79
N VAL A 144 0.64 2.13 -14.69
CA VAL A 144 -0.19 1.77 -15.84
C VAL A 144 -1.53 2.50 -15.74
N GLY A 145 -1.91 3.18 -16.82
CA GLY A 145 -3.04 4.10 -16.89
C GLY A 145 -2.59 5.58 -16.74
N ASN A 146 -3.44 6.49 -17.15
CA ASN A 146 -3.23 7.94 -17.01
C ASN A 146 -4.09 8.45 -15.87
N GLY A 147 -3.48 8.93 -14.80
CA GLY A 147 -4.19 9.30 -13.58
C GLY A 147 -5.17 10.46 -13.78
N GLN A 148 -4.77 11.51 -14.50
CA GLN A 148 -5.65 12.65 -14.74
C GLN A 148 -6.89 12.27 -15.55
N MET A 149 -6.73 11.41 -16.55
CA MET A 149 -7.84 10.95 -17.38
C MET A 149 -8.73 9.97 -16.61
N ASP A 150 -8.14 9.02 -15.91
CA ASP A 150 -8.85 8.00 -15.14
C ASP A 150 -9.77 8.62 -14.07
N HIS A 151 -9.28 9.62 -13.35
CA HIS A 151 -10.04 10.33 -12.32
C HIS A 151 -11.21 11.18 -12.85
N THR A 152 -11.46 11.18 -14.15
CA THR A 152 -12.67 11.80 -14.71
C THR A 152 -13.89 10.89 -14.68
N TRP A 153 -13.71 9.58 -14.39
CA TRP A 153 -14.80 8.61 -14.37
C TRP A 153 -14.62 7.60 -13.23
N TRP A 154 -15.66 7.43 -12.44
CA TRP A 154 -15.70 6.53 -11.28
C TRP A 154 -16.82 5.52 -11.46
N GLY A 155 -16.50 4.32 -11.85
CA GLY A 155 -17.46 3.24 -12.06
C GLY A 155 -16.78 1.88 -12.02
N PRO A 156 -17.56 0.79 -12.22
CA PRO A 156 -16.98 -0.55 -12.27
C PRO A 156 -15.93 -0.65 -13.36
N VAL A 157 -14.74 -1.16 -13.02
CA VAL A 157 -13.61 -1.24 -13.95
C VAL A 157 -13.92 -2.07 -15.20
N GLU A 158 -14.82 -3.04 -15.09
CA GLU A 158 -15.31 -3.87 -16.20
C GLU A 158 -16.05 -3.04 -17.27
N LEU A 159 -16.51 -1.85 -16.88
CA LEU A 159 -17.19 -0.90 -17.78
C LEU A 159 -16.31 0.28 -18.19
N LEU A 160 -15.02 0.26 -17.87
CA LEU A 160 -14.09 1.36 -18.13
C LEU A 160 -14.10 1.79 -19.60
N GLU A 161 -14.06 0.85 -20.54
CA GLU A 161 -14.10 1.12 -21.97
C GLU A 161 -15.35 1.90 -22.38
N TYR A 162 -16.50 1.55 -21.81
CA TYR A 162 -17.78 2.21 -22.11
C TYR A 162 -17.91 3.55 -21.39
N GLY A 163 -17.51 3.62 -20.13
CA GLY A 163 -17.61 4.82 -19.31
C GLY A 163 -16.70 5.96 -19.77
N MET A 164 -15.54 5.62 -20.35
CA MET A 164 -14.50 6.58 -20.73
C MET A 164 -14.52 6.95 -22.23
N LYS A 165 -15.41 6.38 -23.03
CA LYS A 165 -15.42 6.60 -24.49
C LYS A 165 -15.56 8.07 -24.92
N ASP A 166 -16.24 8.88 -24.11
CA ASP A 166 -16.54 10.28 -24.43
C ASP A 166 -15.42 11.25 -24.00
N ASN A 167 -14.41 10.79 -23.26
CA ASN A 167 -13.29 11.64 -22.84
C ASN A 167 -12.05 11.54 -23.75
N GLY A 168 -12.19 10.84 -24.90
CA GLY A 168 -11.14 10.70 -25.90
C GLY A 168 -10.16 9.54 -25.65
N ALA A 169 -10.35 8.76 -24.60
CA ALA A 169 -9.56 7.56 -24.34
C ALA A 169 -10.02 6.40 -25.22
N ASP A 170 -9.07 5.62 -25.69
CA ASP A 170 -9.31 4.38 -26.45
C ASP A 170 -8.88 3.19 -25.60
N TYR A 171 -9.77 2.72 -24.75
CA TYR A 171 -9.51 1.59 -23.84
C TYR A 171 -9.62 0.20 -24.53
N THR A 172 -9.83 0.17 -25.84
CA THR A 172 -9.65 -1.04 -26.63
C THR A 172 -8.17 -1.35 -26.90
N LYS A 173 -7.28 -0.41 -26.59
CA LYS A 173 -5.83 -0.52 -26.69
C LYS A 173 -5.18 -0.56 -25.31
N ALA A 174 -3.91 -0.96 -25.29
CA ALA A 174 -3.09 -0.89 -24.09
C ALA A 174 -3.11 0.53 -23.51
N ARG A 175 -3.37 0.61 -22.22
CA ARG A 175 -3.25 1.88 -21.48
C ARG A 175 -1.78 2.27 -21.38
N ALA A 176 -1.51 3.58 -21.27
CA ALA A 176 -0.16 4.09 -21.14
C ALA A 176 0.57 3.42 -19.96
N ALA A 177 1.75 2.86 -20.23
CA ALA A 177 2.66 2.37 -19.21
C ALA A 177 3.84 3.33 -19.10
N LEU A 178 4.01 3.96 -17.93
CA LEU A 178 5.10 4.88 -17.65
C LEU A 178 6.28 4.10 -17.10
N ARG A 179 7.47 4.43 -17.59
CA ARG A 179 8.72 3.69 -17.34
C ARG A 179 9.84 4.63 -16.92
N GLY A 180 10.75 4.12 -16.12
CA GLY A 180 11.96 4.83 -15.72
C GLY A 180 12.81 4.03 -14.76
N THR A 181 13.75 4.73 -14.12
CA THR A 181 14.70 4.16 -13.19
C THR A 181 14.64 4.81 -11.81
N SER A 182 13.49 5.40 -11.44
CA SER A 182 13.28 6.05 -10.14
C SER A 182 13.78 5.19 -8.99
N SER A 183 14.63 5.77 -8.16
CA SER A 183 15.22 5.06 -7.03
C SER A 183 14.20 4.69 -5.96
N ALA A 184 13.19 5.53 -5.69
CA ALA A 184 12.13 5.19 -4.77
C ALA A 184 11.30 4.01 -5.28
N VAL A 185 10.77 4.10 -6.51
CA VAL A 185 9.89 3.05 -7.04
C VAL A 185 10.61 1.73 -7.24
N CYS A 186 11.79 1.76 -7.89
CA CYS A 186 12.60 0.54 -8.09
C CYS A 186 13.06 -0.05 -6.75
N GLY A 187 13.39 0.80 -5.77
CA GLY A 187 13.77 0.39 -4.41
C GLY A 187 12.62 -0.31 -3.69
N GLU A 188 11.42 0.28 -3.71
CA GLU A 188 10.24 -0.30 -3.06
C GLU A 188 9.79 -1.61 -3.73
N MET A 189 9.82 -1.67 -5.08
CA MET A 189 9.54 -2.91 -5.81
C MET A 189 10.57 -3.99 -5.48
N ALA A 190 11.85 -3.63 -5.37
CA ALA A 190 12.91 -4.55 -4.96
C ALA A 190 12.68 -5.09 -3.54
N ALA A 191 12.30 -4.21 -2.60
CA ALA A 191 11.97 -4.60 -1.24
C ALA A 191 10.80 -5.58 -1.19
N ALA A 192 9.71 -5.30 -1.95
CA ALA A 192 8.54 -6.16 -2.03
C ALA A 192 8.88 -7.56 -2.55
N LEU A 193 9.64 -7.64 -3.64
CA LEU A 193 10.05 -8.91 -4.26
C LEU A 193 11.03 -9.69 -3.37
N ALA A 194 12.00 -9.03 -2.73
CA ALA A 194 12.94 -9.69 -1.82
C ALA A 194 12.24 -10.19 -0.54
N ALA A 195 11.35 -9.38 0.05
CA ALA A 195 10.53 -9.78 1.18
C ALA A 195 9.59 -10.94 0.82
N GLY A 196 8.98 -10.88 -0.37
CA GLY A 196 8.14 -11.93 -0.92
C GLY A 196 8.90 -13.24 -1.12
N ALA A 197 10.13 -13.18 -1.65
CA ALA A 197 11.00 -14.36 -1.79
C ALA A 197 11.29 -15.03 -0.44
N CYS A 198 11.51 -14.23 0.62
CA CYS A 198 11.69 -14.72 1.98
C CYS A 198 10.42 -15.37 2.54
N ALA A 199 9.29 -14.64 2.43
CA ALA A 199 8.01 -15.03 3.02
C ALA A 199 7.41 -16.29 2.36
N LEU A 200 7.58 -16.42 1.04
CA LEU A 200 7.06 -17.52 0.24
C LEU A 200 8.01 -18.71 0.14
N LYS A 201 9.14 -18.70 0.85
CA LYS A 201 10.11 -19.80 0.84
C LYS A 201 9.45 -21.11 1.29
N GLY A 202 9.51 -22.11 0.43
CA GLY A 202 8.85 -23.40 0.65
C GLY A 202 7.33 -23.41 0.38
N ARG A 203 6.75 -22.28 -0.05
CA ARG A 203 5.33 -22.12 -0.43
C ARG A 203 5.14 -21.82 -1.91
N SER A 204 6.16 -21.27 -2.58
CA SER A 204 6.16 -20.96 -4.01
C SER A 204 7.47 -21.38 -4.65
N ASP A 205 7.41 -21.87 -5.88
CA ASP A 205 8.58 -22.19 -6.72
C ASP A 205 9.16 -20.95 -7.42
N LYS A 206 8.47 -19.80 -7.37
CA LYS A 206 8.86 -18.53 -8.01
C LYS A 206 9.83 -17.69 -7.15
N THR A 207 10.13 -18.08 -5.93
CA THR A 207 10.96 -17.29 -5.00
C THR A 207 12.32 -16.91 -5.57
N GLY A 208 12.94 -17.81 -6.35
CA GLY A 208 14.21 -17.54 -7.01
C GLY A 208 14.10 -16.50 -8.15
N ASP A 209 12.98 -16.43 -8.82
CA ASP A 209 12.72 -15.45 -9.87
C ASP A 209 12.39 -14.08 -9.26
N TYR A 210 11.59 -14.03 -8.21
CA TYR A 210 11.36 -12.78 -7.45
C TYR A 210 12.67 -12.19 -6.95
N LEU A 211 13.58 -13.02 -6.44
CA LEU A 211 14.87 -12.55 -5.95
C LEU A 211 15.73 -11.95 -7.08
N LYS A 212 15.77 -12.55 -8.26
CA LYS A 212 16.50 -12.01 -9.42
C LYS A 212 15.96 -10.63 -9.84
N HIS A 213 14.64 -10.49 -9.89
CA HIS A 213 14.02 -9.19 -10.20
C HIS A 213 14.30 -8.16 -9.09
N ALA A 214 14.26 -8.57 -7.81
CA ALA A 214 14.63 -7.71 -6.70
C ALA A 214 16.07 -7.20 -6.80
N GLU A 215 17.02 -8.06 -7.13
CA GLU A 215 18.43 -7.70 -7.31
C GLU A 215 18.63 -6.72 -8.47
N ASN A 216 17.92 -6.93 -9.60
CA ASN A 216 18.00 -6.03 -10.75
C ASN A 216 17.38 -4.65 -10.43
N LEU A 217 16.18 -4.62 -9.86
CA LEU A 217 15.51 -3.38 -9.48
C LEU A 217 16.29 -2.59 -8.44
N PHE A 218 16.89 -3.27 -7.46
CA PHE A 218 17.80 -2.63 -6.50
C PHE A 218 19.04 -2.06 -7.17
N ARG A 219 19.62 -2.76 -8.13
CA ARG A 219 20.74 -2.24 -8.93
C ARG A 219 20.34 -0.96 -9.65
N LEU A 220 19.19 -0.95 -10.34
CA LEU A 220 18.66 0.25 -11.01
C LEU A 220 18.50 1.41 -10.03
N ALA A 221 17.86 1.17 -8.89
CA ALA A 221 17.63 2.17 -7.87
C ALA A 221 18.94 2.76 -7.30
N ASP A 222 19.91 1.90 -6.97
CA ASP A 222 21.20 2.33 -6.38
C ASP A 222 22.13 3.03 -7.39
N GLU A 223 22.07 2.65 -8.66
CA GLU A 223 22.83 3.31 -9.73
C GLU A 223 22.22 4.67 -10.11
N THR A 224 20.91 4.79 -10.14
CA THR A 224 20.19 6.02 -10.55
C THR A 224 20.30 7.14 -9.50
N ARG A 225 19.98 6.85 -8.24
CA ARG A 225 19.96 7.81 -7.11
C ARG A 225 19.24 9.12 -7.43
N SER A 226 18.12 9.01 -8.12
CA SER A 226 17.23 10.10 -8.49
C SER A 226 15.81 9.59 -8.69
N ASP A 227 14.84 10.48 -8.46
CA ASP A 227 13.44 10.29 -8.78
C ASP A 227 12.94 11.31 -9.81
N ASP A 228 13.84 11.94 -10.56
CA ASP A 228 13.49 13.02 -11.47
C ASP A 228 12.57 12.57 -12.60
N ASP A 229 12.76 11.39 -13.16
CA ASP A 229 11.90 10.81 -14.19
C ASP A 229 10.48 10.58 -13.67
N TYR A 230 10.36 9.96 -12.51
CA TYR A 230 9.10 9.70 -11.83
C TYR A 230 8.41 10.99 -11.38
N ASN A 231 9.14 11.89 -10.72
CA ASN A 231 8.64 13.15 -10.19
C ASN A 231 8.25 14.18 -11.27
N ASN A 232 8.67 13.98 -12.51
CA ASN A 232 8.26 14.76 -13.68
C ASN A 232 7.16 14.09 -14.51
N SER A 233 6.64 12.94 -14.05
CA SER A 233 5.58 12.20 -14.73
C SER A 233 4.19 12.47 -14.13
N ASP A 234 3.15 11.86 -14.74
CA ASP A 234 1.77 11.87 -14.24
C ASP A 234 1.66 11.29 -12.81
N ALA A 235 2.49 10.28 -12.47
CA ALA A 235 2.48 9.63 -11.17
C ALA A 235 2.72 10.60 -10.00
N SER A 236 3.56 11.60 -10.19
CA SER A 236 3.90 12.58 -9.15
C SER A 236 2.76 13.49 -8.73
N GLY A 237 1.69 13.55 -9.51
CA GLY A 237 0.46 14.26 -9.16
C GLY A 237 -0.37 13.53 -8.09
N PHE A 238 -0.07 12.26 -7.84
CA PHE A 238 -0.77 11.35 -6.92
C PHE A 238 0.17 10.89 -5.81
N TYR A 239 1.32 10.33 -6.16
CA TYR A 239 2.31 9.74 -5.26
C TYR A 239 3.71 10.28 -5.57
N ARG A 240 3.98 11.53 -5.17
CA ARG A 240 5.28 12.14 -5.36
C ARG A 240 6.30 11.57 -4.39
N SER A 241 7.42 11.03 -4.89
CA SER A 241 8.55 10.72 -4.02
C SER A 241 9.18 12.00 -3.47
N SER A 242 9.35 12.07 -2.17
CA SER A 242 10.07 13.16 -1.50
C SER A 242 11.50 12.78 -1.15
N HIS A 243 11.81 11.49 -1.16
CA HIS A 243 13.08 10.91 -0.74
C HIS A 243 13.17 9.45 -1.23
N PHE A 244 14.35 8.89 -1.39
CA PHE A 244 14.55 7.52 -1.89
C PHE A 244 15.58 6.69 -1.11
N TYR A 245 16.29 7.29 -0.16
CA TYR A 245 17.29 6.54 0.61
C TYR A 245 16.66 5.57 1.61
N ASP A 246 15.45 5.79 2.02
CA ASP A 246 14.67 4.88 2.87
C ASP A 246 14.23 3.63 2.10
N GLU A 247 13.81 3.75 0.83
CA GLU A 247 13.51 2.59 -0.01
C GLU A 247 14.79 1.82 -0.36
N LEU A 248 15.90 2.51 -0.66
CA LEU A 248 17.19 1.86 -0.85
C LEU A 248 17.65 1.11 0.42
N PHE A 249 17.50 1.73 1.58
CA PHE A 249 17.82 1.12 2.86
C PHE A 249 16.95 -0.12 3.11
N TYR A 250 15.65 0.00 2.86
CA TYR A 250 14.67 -1.07 3.07
C TYR A 250 14.92 -2.26 2.13
N ALA A 251 15.11 -2.00 0.84
CA ALA A 251 15.43 -3.02 -0.15
C ALA A 251 16.73 -3.76 0.18
N ALA A 252 17.78 -3.02 0.52
CA ALA A 252 19.07 -3.61 0.88
C ALA A 252 18.98 -4.53 2.11
N ASN A 253 18.16 -4.16 3.12
CA ASN A 253 17.93 -5.03 4.27
C ASN A 253 17.20 -6.31 3.88
N TRP A 254 16.15 -6.24 3.05
CA TRP A 254 15.44 -7.43 2.59
C TRP A 254 16.32 -8.33 1.71
N LEU A 255 17.15 -7.75 0.83
CA LEU A 255 18.13 -8.51 0.04
C LEU A 255 19.17 -9.19 0.93
N TYR A 256 19.65 -8.53 1.99
CA TYR A 256 20.52 -9.17 2.97
C TYR A 256 19.83 -10.35 3.67
N ILE A 257 18.59 -10.19 4.09
CA ILE A 257 17.80 -11.28 4.73
C ILE A 257 17.59 -12.44 3.75
N ALA A 258 17.36 -12.16 2.48
CA ALA A 258 17.09 -13.17 1.46
C ALA A 258 18.35 -13.93 1.05
N THR A 259 19.49 -13.24 0.90
CA THR A 259 20.73 -13.81 0.33
C THR A 259 21.79 -14.16 1.37
N GLY A 260 21.84 -13.45 2.49
CA GLY A 260 22.94 -13.47 3.45
C GLY A 260 24.19 -12.75 2.99
N GLU A 261 24.17 -12.05 1.85
CA GLU A 261 25.32 -11.35 1.30
C GLU A 261 25.64 -10.07 2.07
N GLN A 262 26.81 -9.99 2.68
CA GLN A 262 27.26 -8.85 3.49
C GLN A 262 27.24 -7.52 2.72
N SER A 263 27.46 -7.55 1.42
CA SER A 263 27.44 -6.38 0.55
C SER A 263 26.13 -5.57 0.63
N TYR A 264 24.99 -6.23 0.79
CA TYR A 264 23.70 -5.55 0.96
C TYR A 264 23.58 -4.86 2.32
N LEU A 265 24.06 -5.50 3.40
CA LEU A 265 24.07 -4.88 4.72
C LEU A 265 25.02 -3.67 4.77
N ASP A 266 26.17 -3.76 4.09
CA ASP A 266 27.11 -2.64 3.99
C ASP A 266 26.48 -1.47 3.22
N LYS A 267 25.74 -1.74 2.14
CA LYS A 267 24.98 -0.73 1.40
C LYS A 267 23.89 -0.11 2.29
N ALA A 268 23.06 -0.91 2.95
CA ALA A 268 22.03 -0.41 3.88
C ALA A 268 22.66 0.53 4.91
N THR A 269 23.76 0.13 5.54
CA THR A 269 24.47 0.96 6.51
C THR A 269 24.95 2.28 5.90
N SER A 270 25.41 2.27 4.64
CA SER A 270 25.90 3.46 3.93
C SER A 270 24.80 4.49 3.62
N TYR A 271 23.54 4.07 3.56
CA TYR A 271 22.41 4.97 3.30
C TYR A 271 21.92 5.72 4.54
N ILE A 272 22.20 5.21 5.75
CA ILE A 272 21.73 5.80 7.02
C ILE A 272 22.00 7.32 7.12
N PRO A 273 23.20 7.84 6.80
CA PRO A 273 23.47 9.28 6.90
C PRO A 273 22.62 10.14 5.93
N ASN A 274 22.02 9.51 4.93
CA ASN A 274 21.23 10.18 3.89
C ASN A 274 19.72 10.02 4.10
N LEU A 275 19.27 9.32 5.16
CA LEU A 275 17.86 9.25 5.51
C LEU A 275 17.30 10.65 5.80
N GLY A 276 16.03 10.87 5.50
CA GLY A 276 15.36 12.13 5.76
C GLY A 276 15.46 12.54 7.23
N LYS A 277 15.30 13.83 7.51
CA LYS A 277 15.33 14.36 8.87
C LYS A 277 13.92 14.54 9.42
N GLU A 278 13.76 14.38 10.73
CA GLU A 278 12.51 14.71 11.43
C GLU A 278 12.17 16.19 11.24
N LEU A 279 10.89 16.50 11.10
CA LEU A 279 10.43 17.86 10.87
C LEU A 279 10.86 18.81 12.00
N GLY A 280 11.63 19.85 11.64
CA GLY A 280 12.12 20.84 12.60
C GLY A 280 13.31 20.40 13.46
N SER A 281 14.00 19.33 13.07
CA SER A 281 15.12 18.74 13.79
C SER A 281 16.26 18.38 12.82
N ASP A 282 17.45 18.14 13.36
CA ASP A 282 18.57 17.56 12.64
C ASP A 282 18.67 16.03 12.84
N GLU A 283 17.74 15.45 13.60
CA GLU A 283 17.68 14.01 13.83
C GLU A 283 17.16 13.27 12.60
N LEU A 284 17.71 12.08 12.33
CA LEU A 284 17.28 11.26 11.21
C LEU A 284 15.86 10.71 11.44
N LYS A 285 15.09 10.60 10.37
CA LYS A 285 13.70 10.06 10.38
C LYS A 285 13.66 8.54 10.54
N TYR A 286 14.04 8.01 11.67
CA TYR A 286 13.92 6.58 11.91
C TYR A 286 12.47 6.09 12.05
N SER A 287 11.57 6.99 12.48
CA SER A 287 10.14 6.68 12.66
C SER A 287 9.28 6.99 11.41
N TRP A 288 9.82 7.74 10.46
CA TRP A 288 9.14 8.18 9.25
C TRP A 288 9.77 7.62 7.98
N GLY A 289 10.68 6.69 8.10
CA GLY A 289 11.17 5.93 6.99
C GLY A 289 9.99 5.29 6.24
N MET A 290 10.10 5.16 4.93
CA MET A 290 9.05 4.60 4.07
C MET A 290 7.81 5.52 3.93
N CYS A 291 7.99 6.84 4.02
CA CYS A 291 6.98 7.83 3.67
C CYS A 291 7.31 8.46 2.31
N TRP A 292 6.36 8.47 1.40
CA TRP A 292 6.42 9.21 0.14
C TRP A 292 5.77 10.59 0.25
#